data_69e60679b986b73b7cb64ec5db5f3c04
#
_entry.id   69e60679b986b73b7cb64ec5db5f3c04
#
_cell.length_a   1.000
_cell.length_b   1.000
_cell.length_c   1.000
_cell.angle_alpha   90.00
_cell.angle_beta   90.00
_cell.angle_gamma   90.00
#
_symmetry.space_group_name_H-M   'P 1'
#
loop_
_entity.id
_entity.type
_entity.pdbx_description
1 polymer ?
#
loop_
_entity_poly.entity_id
_entity_poly.type
_entity_poly.pdbx_seq_one_letter_code
_entity_poly.pdbx_strand_id
1 'polypeptide(L)'
;AQLRRLVPVHDVDDLSDNSIHVERELALVKIVNTGSNRIEALRIAQSFRAHTVDSTLDSFVFEITGTSSKLAAFINLMKAIGDVEIARSGVCAMSRGKISNLKQRDDML
;
A
#
# COMPACT_ATOMS: atom_id res chain seq x y z
N ALA A 1 13.90 -1.42 -5.40
CA ALA A 1 13.69 -1.21 -5.52
C ALA A 1 13.76 -0.84 -5.49
N GLN A 2 13.79 -0.74 -5.83
CA GLN A 2 13.72 -0.28 -6.09
C GLN A 2 13.64 0.35 -6.35
N LEU A 3 13.84 0.74 -6.85
CA LEU A 3 13.64 1.40 -7.27
C LEU A 3 13.72 2.07 -7.04
N ARG A 4 13.96 2.10 -7.06
CA ARG A 4 13.88 2.74 -6.93
C ARG A 4 14.18 3.36 -6.73
N ARG A 5 14.48 3.43 -6.88
CA ARG A 5 14.66 4.08 -6.81
C ARG A 5 14.97 4.62 -7.15
N LEU A 6 15.10 4.79 -7.69
CA LEU A 6 15.28 5.36 -8.09
C LEU A 6 15.42 6.24 -8.04
N VAL A 7 15.43 6.55 -8.32
CA VAL A 7 15.53 7.44 -8.32
C VAL A 7 15.77 8.26 -7.95
N PRO A 8 15.99 8.68 -7.96
CA PRO A 8 16.22 9.42 -7.45
C PRO A 8 16.18 10.28 -7.09
N VAL A 9 16.23 10.58 -7.23
CA VAL A 9 15.95 11.30 -6.87
C VAL A 9 15.84 12.25 -6.36
N HIS A 10 16.10 13.20 -6.36
CA HIS A 10 15.90 14.05 -5.68
C HIS A 10 14.91 14.87 -5.44
N ASP A 11 14.98 15.39 -6.06
CA ASP A 11 13.78 15.92 -5.89
C ASP A 11 12.88 15.03 -5.23
N VAL A 12 13.41 14.07 -4.66
CA VAL A 12 12.73 13.15 -3.85
C VAL A 12 11.95 13.79 -2.76
N ASP A 13 12.45 14.89 -2.25
CA ASP A 13 11.73 15.59 -1.22
C ASP A 13 10.38 16.05 -1.67
N ASP A 14 10.30 16.54 -2.86
CA ASP A 14 9.05 17.00 -3.40
C ASP A 14 8.10 15.86 -3.58
N LEU A 15 8.59 14.72 -3.96
CA LEU A 15 7.74 13.58 -4.17
C LEU A 15 7.14 13.07 -2.89
N SER A 16 7.80 13.31 -1.79
CA SER A 16 7.27 12.84 -0.53
C SER A 16 6.22 13.77 0.05
N ASP A 17 6.03 14.92 -0.55
CA ASP A 17 5.06 15.89 -0.04
C ASP A 17 3.69 15.57 -0.58
N ASN A 18 2.85 15.01 0.27
CA ASN A 18 1.52 14.60 -0.14
C ASN A 18 0.62 15.74 -0.55
N SER A 19 1.00 16.96 -0.26
CA SER A 19 0.21 18.09 -0.70
C SER A 19 0.35 18.30 -2.19
N ILE A 20 1.40 17.74 -2.81
CA ILE A 20 1.67 17.92 -4.21
C ILE A 20 1.18 16.77 -5.05
N HIS A 21 1.19 15.58 -4.52
CA HIS A 21 0.80 14.42 -5.31
C HIS A 21 0.08 13.40 -4.46
N VAL A 22 -0.54 12.46 -5.14
CA VAL A 22 -1.23 11.35 -4.51
C VAL A 22 -0.50 10.08 -4.90
N GLU A 23 -0.19 9.24 -3.92
CA GLU A 23 0.40 7.96 -4.24
C GLU A 23 -0.42 6.84 -3.62
N ARG A 24 -0.43 5.71 -4.28
CA ARG A 24 -1.14 4.54 -3.82
C ARG A 24 -0.38 3.30 -4.20
N GLU A 25 -0.54 2.29 -3.38
CA GLU A 25 0.05 0.99 -3.65
C GLU A 25 -0.99 -0.05 -3.24
N LEU A 26 -1.01 -1.17 -3.94
CA LEU A 26 -1.88 -2.29 -3.61
C LEU A 26 -1.02 -3.39 -3.03
N ALA A 27 -1.51 -4.05 -1.99
CA ALA A 27 -0.84 -5.22 -1.45
C ALA A 27 -1.86 -6.31 -1.21
N LEU A 28 -1.43 -7.55 -1.45
CA LEU A 28 -2.15 -8.73 -1.03
C LEU A 28 -1.37 -9.34 0.11
N VAL A 29 -2.04 -9.57 1.22
CA VAL A 29 -1.40 -10.06 2.43
C VAL A 29 -2.14 -11.31 2.87
N LYS A 30 -1.45 -12.44 2.85
CA LYS A 30 -2.00 -13.69 3.34
C LYS A 30 -1.46 -13.92 4.74
N ILE A 31 -2.35 -14.25 5.67
CA ILE A 31 -1.95 -14.54 7.03
C ILE A 31 -2.43 -15.94 7.41
N VAL A 32 -1.54 -16.70 8.02
CA VAL A 32 -1.85 -18.04 8.47
C VAL A 32 -1.36 -18.20 9.90
N ASN A 33 -1.75 -19.30 10.54
CA ASN A 33 -1.27 -19.63 11.88
C ASN A 33 -1.56 -18.57 12.92
N THR A 34 -2.75 -17.98 12.84
CA THR A 34 -3.14 -16.94 13.78
C THR A 34 -3.54 -17.50 15.13
N GLY A 35 -3.88 -18.78 15.21
CA GLY A 35 -4.33 -19.36 16.46
C GLY A 35 -5.53 -18.62 17.01
N SER A 36 -5.43 -18.16 18.24
CA SER A 36 -6.53 -17.46 18.87
C SER A 36 -6.66 -16.00 18.39
N ASN A 37 -5.77 -15.56 17.52
CA ASN A 37 -5.78 -14.17 17.06
C ASN A 37 -6.57 -13.97 15.79
N ARG A 38 -7.38 -14.93 15.41
CA ARG A 38 -8.12 -14.86 14.16
C ARG A 38 -9.08 -13.67 14.12
N ILE A 39 -9.77 -13.43 15.22
CA ILE A 39 -10.68 -12.29 15.29
C ILE A 39 -9.91 -10.99 15.26
N GLU A 40 -8.74 -10.99 15.88
CA GLU A 40 -7.91 -9.79 15.87
C GLU A 40 -7.47 -9.44 14.45
N ALA A 41 -7.15 -10.46 13.64
CA ALA A 41 -6.78 -10.22 12.25
C ALA A 41 -7.92 -9.52 11.50
N LEU A 42 -9.14 -9.98 11.70
CA LEU A 42 -10.28 -9.35 11.05
C LEU A 42 -10.48 -7.92 11.52
N ARG A 43 -10.26 -7.67 12.80
CA ARG A 43 -10.41 -6.35 13.36
C ARG A 43 -9.38 -5.38 12.77
N ILE A 44 -8.14 -5.82 12.66
CA ILE A 44 -7.09 -5.01 12.07
C ILE A 44 -7.43 -4.71 10.62
N ALA A 45 -7.89 -5.72 9.89
CA ALA A 45 -8.26 -5.52 8.49
C ALA A 45 -9.35 -4.46 8.35
N GLN A 46 -10.35 -4.50 9.22
CA GLN A 46 -11.40 -3.49 9.19
C GLN A 46 -10.86 -2.10 9.49
N SER A 47 -9.97 -2.01 10.47
CA SER A 47 -9.40 -0.71 10.84
C SER A 47 -8.65 -0.06 9.69
N PHE A 48 -8.01 -0.87 8.86
CA PHE A 48 -7.25 -0.36 7.73
C PHE A 48 -8.06 -0.37 6.44
N ARG A 49 -9.33 -0.76 6.53
CA ARG A 49 -10.22 -0.83 5.37
C ARG A 49 -9.70 -1.79 4.32
N ALA A 50 -9.10 -2.87 4.77
CA ALA A 50 -8.66 -3.92 3.88
C ALA A 50 -9.85 -4.82 3.56
N HIS A 51 -9.85 -5.38 2.36
CA HIS A 51 -10.90 -6.31 1.95
C HIS A 51 -10.44 -7.73 2.15
N THR A 52 -11.34 -8.58 2.62
CA THR A 52 -11.05 -10.01 2.70
C THR A 52 -11.35 -10.61 1.34
N VAL A 53 -10.30 -11.06 0.67
CA VAL A 53 -10.43 -11.64 -0.66
C VAL A 53 -10.69 -13.14 -0.56
N ASP A 54 -10.10 -13.78 0.44
CA ASP A 54 -10.25 -15.20 0.63
C ASP A 54 -10.17 -15.51 2.12
N SER A 55 -10.91 -16.52 2.54
CA SER A 55 -10.95 -16.90 3.95
C SER A 55 -11.12 -18.41 4.03
N THR A 56 -10.23 -19.06 4.75
CA THR A 56 -10.35 -20.49 5.04
C THR A 56 -10.30 -20.65 6.53
N LEU A 57 -10.37 -21.90 6.98
CA LEU A 57 -10.26 -22.15 8.41
C LEU A 57 -8.90 -21.76 8.94
N ASP A 58 -7.87 -21.80 8.10
CA ASP A 58 -6.50 -21.59 8.53
C ASP A 58 -5.88 -20.31 8.07
N SER A 59 -6.54 -19.58 7.20
CA SER A 59 -5.89 -18.41 6.58
C SER A 59 -6.89 -17.35 6.15
N PHE A 60 -6.35 -16.15 5.96
CA PHE A 60 -7.06 -15.06 5.29
C PHE A 60 -6.14 -14.48 4.24
N VAL A 61 -6.73 -13.98 3.17
CA VAL A 61 -6.01 -13.14 2.21
C VAL A 61 -6.73 -11.80 2.19
N PHE A 62 -5.99 -10.75 2.49
CA PHE A 62 -6.53 -9.39 2.50
C PHE A 62 -5.94 -8.59 1.36
N GLU A 63 -6.76 -7.71 0.82
CA GLU A 63 -6.32 -6.76 -0.19
C GLU A 63 -6.39 -5.37 0.43
N ILE A 64 -5.30 -4.63 0.37
CA ILE A 64 -5.24 -3.31 0.99
C ILE A 64 -4.57 -2.34 0.03
N THR A 65 -5.11 -1.13 -0.05
CA THR A 65 -4.51 -0.07 -0.84
C THR A 65 -4.30 1.15 0.04
N GLY A 66 -3.32 1.93 -0.29
CA GLY A 66 -3.04 3.15 0.44
C GLY A 66 -1.62 3.60 0.20
N THR A 67 -1.13 4.45 1.08
CA THR A 67 0.24 4.88 1.03
C THR A 67 1.16 3.77 1.50
N SER A 68 2.43 3.89 1.18
CA SER A 68 3.41 2.89 1.61
C SER A 68 3.44 2.75 3.12
N SER A 69 3.29 3.85 3.83
CA SER A 69 3.33 3.78 5.30
C SER A 69 2.11 3.08 5.86
N LYS A 70 0.94 3.27 5.24
CA LYS A 70 -0.25 2.56 5.66
C LYS A 70 -0.07 1.06 5.47
N LEU A 71 0.46 0.65 4.32
CA LEU A 71 0.67 -0.76 4.05
C LEU A 71 1.69 -1.36 5.02
N ALA A 72 2.76 -0.62 5.29
CA ALA A 72 3.78 -1.11 6.22
C ALA A 72 3.20 -1.31 7.62
N ALA A 73 2.36 -0.39 8.07
CA ALA A 73 1.74 -0.50 9.38
C ALA A 73 0.84 -1.74 9.45
N PHE A 74 0.04 -1.95 8.40
CA PHE A 74 -0.85 -3.10 8.35
C PHE A 74 -0.05 -4.41 8.38
N ILE A 75 0.99 -4.48 7.57
CA ILE A 75 1.81 -5.68 7.48
C ILE A 75 2.48 -5.98 8.83
N ASN A 76 2.99 -4.94 9.48
CA ASN A 76 3.65 -5.14 10.77
C ASN A 76 2.69 -5.67 11.83
N LEU A 77 1.46 -5.17 11.84
CA LEU A 77 0.48 -5.66 12.78
C LEU A 77 0.10 -7.11 12.48
N MET A 78 -0.01 -7.46 11.21
CA MET A 78 -0.32 -8.84 10.85
C MET A 78 0.82 -9.77 11.24
N LYS A 79 2.07 -9.34 11.05
CA LYS A 79 3.21 -10.15 11.43
C LYS A 79 3.24 -10.45 12.93
N ALA A 80 2.66 -9.56 13.71
CA ALA A 80 2.67 -9.75 15.17
C ALA A 80 1.71 -10.87 15.60
N ILE A 81 0.75 -11.25 14.77
CA ILE A 81 -0.27 -12.22 15.18
C ILE A 81 -0.29 -13.47 14.34
N GLY A 82 0.56 -13.57 13.33
CA GLY A 82 0.60 -14.79 12.53
C GLY A 82 1.72 -14.72 11.53
N ASP A 83 1.76 -15.70 10.64
CA ASP A 83 2.76 -15.75 9.59
C ASP A 83 2.17 -15.12 8.34
N VAL A 84 2.92 -14.27 7.69
CA VAL A 84 2.39 -13.53 6.55
C VAL A 84 3.20 -13.78 5.28
N GLU A 85 2.48 -13.72 4.18
CA GLU A 85 3.04 -13.77 2.84
C GLU A 85 2.50 -12.55 2.12
N ILE A 86 3.38 -11.81 1.44
CA ILE A 86 3.02 -10.50 0.93
C ILE A 86 3.36 -10.38 -0.53
N ALA A 87 2.45 -9.79 -1.30
CA ALA A 87 2.71 -9.39 -2.68
C ALA A 87 2.33 -7.93 -2.80
N ARG A 88 3.23 -7.12 -3.33
CA ARG A 88 3.00 -5.68 -3.47
C ARG A 88 3.11 -5.29 -4.93
N SER A 89 2.28 -4.35 -5.33
CA SER A 89 2.23 -3.92 -6.72
C SER A 89 3.27 -2.87 -7.06
N GLY A 90 3.80 -2.18 -6.07
CA GLY A 90 4.60 -0.99 -6.31
C GLY A 90 3.72 0.24 -6.31
N VAL A 91 4.34 1.38 -6.17
CA VAL A 91 3.64 2.64 -5.97
C VAL A 91 3.22 3.25 -7.29
N CYS A 92 1.97 3.71 -7.35
CA CYS A 92 1.48 4.56 -8.42
C CYS A 92 1.31 5.96 -7.86
N ALA A 93 1.70 6.96 -8.60
CA ALA A 93 1.61 8.33 -8.12
C ALA A 93 1.09 9.24 -9.22
N MET A 94 0.42 10.29 -8.80
CA MET A 94 -0.13 11.26 -9.73
C MET A 94 -0.17 12.62 -9.04
N SER A 95 0.13 13.66 -9.78
CA SER A 95 0.09 15.02 -9.23
C SER A 95 -1.33 15.41 -8.90
N ARG A 96 -1.46 16.22 -7.86
CA ARG A 96 -2.76 16.71 -7.47
C ARG A 96 -3.17 17.92 -8.26
N GLY A 97 -4.45 18.01 -8.49
CA GLY A 97 -5.04 19.21 -9.06
C GLY A 97 -4.56 19.52 -10.44
N LYS A 98 -4.69 20.77 -10.81
CA LYS A 98 -4.28 21.24 -12.09
C LYS A 98 -2.80 21.50 -12.04
N ILE A 99 -2.05 20.92 -12.93
CA ILE A 99 -0.63 21.03 -12.86
C ILE A 99 0.00 21.33 -14.16
N SER A 100 1.25 21.75 -14.09
CA SER A 100 1.95 22.18 -15.24
C SER A 100 2.25 21.09 -16.24
N ASN A 101 2.33 19.86 -15.81
CA ASN A 101 2.66 18.84 -16.79
C ASN A 101 1.54 18.61 -17.78
N LEU A 102 0.30 18.94 -17.43
CA LEU A 102 -0.74 18.91 -18.40
C LEU A 102 -0.50 19.93 -19.47
N LYS A 103 -0.08 21.11 -19.05
CA LYS A 103 0.24 22.13 -19.97
C LYS A 103 1.37 21.73 -20.86
N GLN A 104 2.35 21.06 -20.32
CA GLN A 104 3.46 20.60 -21.11
C GLN A 104 3.03 19.59 -22.14
N ARG A 105 2.11 18.74 -21.80
CA ARG A 105 1.65 17.77 -22.75
C ARG A 105 0.88 18.40 -23.86
N ASP A 106 0.12 19.39 -23.52
CA ASP A 106 -0.61 20.13 -24.56
C ASP A 106 0.35 20.73 -25.51
N ASP A 107 1.43 21.25 -25.03
CA ASP A 107 2.41 21.87 -25.91
C ASP A 107 3.01 20.84 -26.83
N MET A 108 3.10 19.63 -26.45
CA MET A 108 3.66 18.61 -27.28
C MET A 108 2.71 18.15 -28.36
N LEU A 109 1.49 18.43 -28.19
CA LEU A 109 0.51 18.06 -29.19
C LEU A 109 0.44 19.08 -30.28
#